data_14fca26194fc8ddcf7b56b36c29fe201
#
_entry.id   14fca26194fc8ddcf7b56b36c29fe201
#
_cell.length_a   1.000
_cell.length_b   1.000
_cell.length_c   1.000
_cell.angle_alpha   90.00
_cell.angle_beta   90.00
_cell.angle_gamma   90.00
#
_symmetry.space_group_name_H-M   'P 1'
#
loop_
_entity.id
_entity.type
_entity.pdbx_description
1 polymer ?
#
loop_
_entity_poly.entity_id
_entity_poly.type
_entity_poly.pdbx_seq_one_letter_code
_entity_poly.pdbx_strand_id
1 'polypeptide(L)'
;MKNSFLLPALALLLSLASCDGRKTISGNELAAGFAETPDSIQTSVYWYWISNHISADGVRRDLESMKRIGIDRAFIGNIGLEDSESGEGPVKFYSEAWWEVMHTALKTATKLGIDIGIFNCPGWSQSGGPWVEPQQSMRYLANTSTRITGGQLVETDLPRPA
;
A
#
# COMPACT_ATOMS: atom_id res chain seq x y z
N MET A 1 -8.31 -58.69 -19.02
CA MET A 1 -7.88 -57.47 -19.75
C MET A 1 -9.10 -56.62 -20.14
N LYS A 2 -9.88 -56.05 -19.19
CA LYS A 2 -11.10 -55.29 -19.51
C LYS A 2 -11.24 -53.93 -18.85
N ASN A 3 -10.23 -53.44 -18.08
CA ASN A 3 -10.38 -52.17 -17.33
C ASN A 3 -9.40 -51.07 -17.73
N SER A 4 -8.63 -51.21 -18.85
CA SER A 4 -7.61 -50.23 -19.26
C SER A 4 -8.15 -48.97 -19.96
N PHE A 5 -9.41 -48.96 -20.37
CA PHE A 5 -10.00 -47.79 -21.09
C PHE A 5 -10.85 -46.88 -20.21
N LEU A 6 -11.19 -47.27 -18.99
CA LEU A 6 -12.03 -46.48 -18.09
C LEU A 6 -11.27 -45.32 -17.44
N LEU A 7 -9.98 -45.47 -17.15
CA LEU A 7 -9.16 -44.41 -16.56
C LEU A 7 -8.94 -43.22 -17.48
N PRO A 8 -8.56 -43.39 -18.78
CA PRO A 8 -8.39 -42.20 -19.66
C PRO A 8 -9.71 -41.53 -20.01
N ALA A 9 -10.83 -42.24 -20.08
CA ALA A 9 -12.15 -41.67 -20.31
C ALA A 9 -12.63 -40.85 -19.11
N LEU A 10 -12.34 -41.25 -17.88
CA LEU A 10 -12.67 -40.52 -16.65
C LEU A 10 -11.81 -39.25 -16.52
N ALA A 11 -10.53 -39.31 -16.91
CA ALA A 11 -9.63 -38.16 -16.91
C ALA A 11 -10.07 -37.09 -17.97
N LEU A 12 -10.55 -37.52 -19.12
CA LEU A 12 -11.07 -36.65 -20.16
C LEU A 12 -12.38 -35.96 -19.74
N LEU A 13 -13.26 -36.65 -19.01
CA LEU A 13 -14.50 -36.09 -18.48
C LEU A 13 -14.24 -35.05 -17.36
N LEU A 14 -13.23 -35.26 -16.53
CA LEU A 14 -12.83 -34.32 -15.48
C LEU A 14 -12.19 -33.05 -16.05
N SER A 15 -11.48 -33.13 -17.19
CA SER A 15 -10.90 -31.95 -17.82
C SER A 15 -11.95 -31.06 -18.52
N LEU A 16 -13.09 -31.61 -18.91
CA LEU A 16 -14.19 -30.84 -19.51
C LEU A 16 -15.05 -30.11 -18.46
N ALA A 17 -15.02 -30.55 -17.19
CA ALA A 17 -15.72 -29.86 -16.09
C ALA A 17 -14.97 -28.63 -15.54
N SER A 18 -13.75 -28.38 -15.98
CA SER A 18 -12.90 -27.27 -15.51
C SER A 18 -13.10 -25.97 -16.31
N CYS A 19 -14.06 -25.91 -17.23
CA CYS A 19 -14.52 -24.64 -17.79
C CYS A 19 -15.48 -23.98 -16.78
N ASP A 20 -14.92 -23.35 -15.78
CA ASP A 20 -15.65 -22.43 -14.91
C ASP A 20 -16.21 -21.33 -15.82
N GLY A 21 -17.53 -21.33 -15.96
CA GLY A 21 -18.24 -20.39 -16.80
C GLY A 21 -17.97 -18.97 -16.29
N ARG A 22 -17.00 -18.30 -16.88
CA ARG A 22 -16.90 -16.83 -16.73
C ARG A 22 -18.25 -16.27 -17.06
N LYS A 23 -18.97 -15.81 -16.05
CA LYS A 23 -20.22 -15.07 -16.22
C LYS A 23 -19.90 -13.88 -17.13
N THR A 24 -20.31 -13.94 -18.40
CA THR A 24 -20.22 -12.79 -19.29
C THR A 24 -21.24 -11.77 -18.77
N ILE A 25 -20.72 -10.72 -18.17
CA ILE A 25 -21.55 -9.60 -17.70
C ILE A 25 -22.15 -8.93 -18.94
N SER A 26 -23.48 -8.83 -18.99
CA SER A 26 -24.17 -8.16 -20.09
C SER A 26 -23.96 -6.66 -20.05
N GLY A 27 -24.05 -5.98 -21.20
CA GLY A 27 -23.96 -4.51 -21.26
C GLY A 27 -24.99 -3.81 -20.36
N ASN A 28 -26.16 -4.41 -20.16
CA ASN A 28 -27.19 -3.88 -19.26
C ASN A 28 -26.85 -4.03 -17.81
N GLU A 29 -26.18 -5.13 -17.40
CA GLU A 29 -25.67 -5.31 -16.04
C GLU A 29 -24.53 -4.33 -15.71
N LEU A 30 -23.65 -4.04 -16.68
CA LEU A 30 -22.62 -3.01 -16.53
C LEU A 30 -23.22 -1.62 -16.37
N ALA A 31 -24.22 -1.27 -17.20
CA ALA A 31 -24.90 0.02 -17.12
C ALA A 31 -25.65 0.19 -15.79
N ALA A 32 -26.32 -0.84 -15.30
CA ALA A 32 -27.01 -0.82 -14.00
C ALA A 32 -26.01 -0.67 -12.84
N GLY A 33 -24.91 -1.44 -12.86
CA GLY A 33 -23.86 -1.34 -11.83
C GLY A 33 -23.11 -0.01 -11.85
N PHE A 34 -23.07 0.69 -13.01
CA PHE A 34 -22.52 2.04 -13.09
C PHE A 34 -23.49 3.10 -12.54
N ALA A 35 -24.78 2.93 -12.77
CA ALA A 35 -25.82 3.85 -12.29
C ALA A 35 -26.05 3.73 -10.76
N GLU A 36 -25.98 2.50 -10.25
CA GLU A 36 -26.09 2.20 -8.81
C GLU A 36 -24.86 1.44 -8.35
N THR A 37 -23.84 2.19 -7.90
CA THR A 37 -22.58 1.62 -7.45
C THR A 37 -22.81 0.74 -6.21
N PRO A 38 -22.41 -0.54 -6.23
CA PRO A 38 -22.54 -1.42 -5.06
C PRO A 38 -21.74 -0.90 -3.86
N ASP A 39 -22.22 -1.17 -2.63
CA ASP A 39 -21.54 -0.80 -1.38
C ASP A 39 -20.11 -1.36 -1.26
N SER A 40 -19.79 -2.42 -2.02
CA SER A 40 -18.45 -2.98 -2.09
C SER A 40 -17.45 -2.10 -2.85
N ILE A 41 -17.93 -1.15 -3.65
CA ILE A 41 -17.13 -0.18 -4.40
C ILE A 41 -17.08 1.11 -3.60
N GLN A 42 -15.93 1.40 -3.00
CA GLN A 42 -15.76 2.54 -2.12
C GLN A 42 -14.96 3.65 -2.80
N THR A 43 -15.42 4.89 -2.66
CA THR A 43 -14.63 6.07 -3.03
C THR A 43 -13.49 6.23 -2.04
N SER A 44 -12.26 6.22 -2.54
CA SER A 44 -11.05 6.30 -1.73
C SER A 44 -10.27 7.57 -2.03
N VAL A 45 -9.70 8.20 -1.00
CA VAL A 45 -8.88 9.41 -1.15
C VAL A 45 -7.57 9.30 -0.38
N TYR A 46 -6.54 9.98 -0.86
CA TYR A 46 -5.37 10.27 -0.05
C TYR A 46 -5.69 11.42 0.90
N TRP A 47 -5.36 11.23 2.18
CA TRP A 47 -5.57 12.21 3.23
C TRP A 47 -4.23 12.61 3.82
N TYR A 48 -3.67 13.69 3.27
CA TYR A 48 -2.34 14.15 3.63
C TYR A 48 -2.33 14.97 4.91
N TRP A 49 -1.58 14.52 5.88
CA TRP A 49 -1.23 15.22 7.10
C TRP A 49 0.10 15.94 6.87
N ILE A 50 0.02 17.22 6.51
CA ILE A 50 1.15 17.96 5.96
C ILE A 50 1.92 18.64 7.08
N SER A 51 3.24 18.42 7.13
CA SER A 51 4.22 19.14 7.95
C SER A 51 3.79 19.26 9.42
N ASN A 52 3.17 18.21 9.98
CA ASN A 52 2.72 18.17 11.37
C ASN A 52 1.61 19.19 11.74
N HIS A 53 0.98 19.84 10.76
CA HIS A 53 -0.16 20.74 10.95
C HIS A 53 -1.47 19.98 11.04
N ILE A 54 -1.64 19.22 12.11
CA ILE A 54 -2.83 18.41 12.37
C ILE A 54 -3.42 18.73 13.74
N SER A 55 -4.69 18.39 13.94
CA SER A 55 -5.36 18.52 15.23
C SER A 55 -6.53 17.55 15.36
N ALA A 56 -6.93 17.20 16.59
CA ALA A 56 -8.07 16.33 16.84
C ALA A 56 -9.38 16.91 16.29
N ASP A 57 -9.56 18.22 16.34
CA ASP A 57 -10.75 18.89 15.77
C ASP A 57 -10.70 18.91 14.24
N GLY A 58 -9.52 19.09 13.65
CA GLY A 58 -9.31 19.04 12.21
C GLY A 58 -9.71 17.69 11.65
N VAL A 59 -9.14 16.61 12.18
CA VAL A 59 -9.40 15.24 11.68
C VAL A 59 -10.88 14.84 11.84
N ARG A 60 -11.58 15.30 12.89
CA ARG A 60 -13.02 15.08 13.01
C ARG A 60 -13.80 15.74 11.89
N ARG A 61 -13.55 17.03 11.65
CA ARG A 61 -14.24 17.80 10.60
C ARG A 61 -13.96 17.27 9.21
N ASP A 62 -12.72 16.84 8.96
CA ASP A 62 -12.35 16.23 7.68
C ASP A 62 -13.14 14.96 7.43
N LEU A 63 -13.17 14.04 8.40
CA LEU A 63 -13.89 12.77 8.28
C LEU A 63 -15.41 12.97 8.16
N GLU A 64 -16.00 13.90 8.92
CA GLU A 64 -17.41 14.26 8.79
C GLU A 64 -17.72 14.84 7.40
N SER A 65 -16.80 15.62 6.86
CA SER A 65 -16.93 16.17 5.51
C SER A 65 -16.79 15.10 4.44
N MET A 66 -15.82 14.19 4.59
CA MET A 66 -15.64 13.03 3.73
C MET A 66 -16.93 12.17 3.68
N LYS A 67 -17.48 11.84 4.85
CA LYS A 67 -18.72 11.06 4.92
C LYS A 67 -19.90 11.75 4.23
N ARG A 68 -20.03 13.05 4.42
CA ARG A 68 -21.12 13.84 3.83
C ARG A 68 -21.10 13.83 2.30
N ILE A 69 -19.92 13.72 1.69
CA ILE A 69 -19.75 13.70 0.22
C ILE A 69 -19.55 12.31 -0.35
N GLY A 70 -19.75 11.24 0.44
CA GLY A 70 -19.70 9.86 -0.04
C GLY A 70 -18.28 9.28 -0.17
N ILE A 71 -17.32 9.76 0.60
CA ILE A 71 -15.99 9.14 0.72
C ILE A 71 -16.05 8.11 1.85
N ASP A 72 -15.76 6.86 1.54
CA ASP A 72 -15.83 5.74 2.48
C ASP A 72 -14.47 5.16 2.86
N ARG A 73 -13.39 5.65 2.24
CA ARG A 73 -12.02 5.25 2.59
C ARG A 73 -11.04 6.41 2.47
N ALA A 74 -10.17 6.59 3.48
CA ALA A 74 -9.12 7.59 3.46
C ALA A 74 -7.76 6.98 3.83
N PHE A 75 -6.71 7.36 3.07
CA PHE A 75 -5.35 6.90 3.31
C PHE A 75 -4.52 8.04 3.90
N ILE A 76 -4.20 7.93 5.19
CA ILE A 76 -3.36 8.91 5.90
C ILE A 76 -1.93 8.82 5.38
N GLY A 77 -1.40 9.93 4.89
CA GLY A 77 0.00 10.11 4.55
C GLY A 77 0.59 11.26 5.36
N ASN A 78 1.61 10.99 6.19
CA ASN A 78 2.36 12.04 6.88
C ASN A 78 3.42 12.57 5.93
N ILE A 79 3.28 13.81 5.47
CA ILE A 79 4.03 14.37 4.36
C ILE A 79 4.70 15.69 4.76
N GLY A 80 5.86 15.97 4.18
CA GLY A 80 6.56 17.23 4.37
C GLY A 80 7.09 17.41 5.79
N LEU A 81 7.67 16.36 6.37
CA LEU A 81 8.22 16.40 7.73
C LEU A 81 9.51 17.22 7.85
N GLU A 82 10.13 17.54 6.72
CA GLU A 82 11.37 18.33 6.62
C GLU A 82 11.15 19.48 5.63
N ASP A 83 11.71 20.64 5.94
CA ASP A 83 11.81 21.80 5.05
C ASP A 83 10.51 22.31 4.39
N SER A 84 9.40 22.35 5.12
CA SER A 84 8.21 22.98 4.58
C SER A 84 8.33 24.53 4.67
N GLU A 85 7.97 25.25 3.61
CA GLU A 85 7.91 26.72 3.58
C GLU A 85 7.00 27.30 4.67
N SER A 86 5.99 26.55 5.12
CA SER A 86 5.08 26.90 6.20
C SER A 86 5.62 26.61 7.61
N GLY A 87 6.84 26.07 7.71
CA GLY A 87 7.40 25.59 8.97
C GLY A 87 6.76 24.28 9.45
N GLU A 88 7.31 23.73 10.53
CA GLU A 88 6.82 22.53 11.15
C GLU A 88 5.67 22.83 12.12
N GLY A 89 4.56 22.09 11.99
CA GLY A 89 3.42 22.18 12.90
C GLY A 89 3.71 21.66 14.31
N PRO A 90 2.80 21.93 15.26
CA PRO A 90 3.03 21.63 16.68
C PRO A 90 2.94 20.12 17.02
N VAL A 91 2.31 19.32 16.17
CA VAL A 91 2.04 17.90 16.47
C VAL A 91 3.07 17.02 15.76
N LYS A 92 4.25 16.90 16.37
CA LYS A 92 5.36 16.14 15.82
C LYS A 92 5.01 14.66 15.62
N PHE A 93 5.43 14.13 14.48
CA PHE A 93 5.25 12.73 14.13
C PHE A 93 5.76 11.80 15.24
N TYR A 94 4.99 10.76 15.57
CA TYR A 94 5.23 9.80 16.67
C TYR A 94 5.24 10.39 18.09
N SER A 95 4.94 11.68 18.30
CA SER A 95 4.72 12.21 19.65
C SER A 95 3.40 11.72 20.26
N GLU A 96 3.25 11.84 21.57
CA GLU A 96 1.98 11.54 22.26
C GLU A 96 0.80 12.32 21.63
N ALA A 97 1.02 13.61 21.33
CA ALA A 97 0.01 14.44 20.68
C ALA A 97 -0.39 13.88 19.30
N TRP A 98 0.57 13.34 18.53
CA TRP A 98 0.27 12.69 17.26
C TRP A 98 -0.58 11.43 17.46
N TRP A 99 -0.26 10.62 18.46
CA TRP A 99 -1.06 9.43 18.79
C TRP A 99 -2.47 9.78 19.24
N GLU A 100 -2.67 10.87 19.97
CA GLU A 100 -4.00 11.37 20.35
C GLU A 100 -4.82 11.77 19.12
N VAL A 101 -4.21 12.46 18.15
CA VAL A 101 -4.86 12.81 16.88
C VAL A 101 -5.18 11.54 16.09
N MET A 102 -4.27 10.59 16.00
CA MET A 102 -4.48 9.31 15.33
C MET A 102 -5.65 8.53 15.98
N HIS A 103 -5.67 8.40 17.30
CA HIS A 103 -6.78 7.74 18.00
C HIS A 103 -8.11 8.44 17.74
N THR A 104 -8.12 9.77 17.68
CA THR A 104 -9.31 10.56 17.36
C THR A 104 -9.79 10.27 15.94
N ALA A 105 -8.86 10.22 14.97
CA ALA A 105 -9.17 9.87 13.58
C ALA A 105 -9.79 8.47 13.48
N LEU A 106 -9.15 7.45 14.07
CA LEU A 106 -9.65 6.07 14.03
C LEU A 106 -11.03 5.91 14.70
N LYS A 107 -11.23 6.50 15.89
CA LYS A 107 -12.53 6.47 16.57
C LYS A 107 -13.63 7.17 15.76
N THR A 108 -13.31 8.30 15.15
CA THR A 108 -14.27 9.05 14.33
C THR A 108 -14.60 8.30 13.06
N ALA A 109 -13.60 7.76 12.36
CA ALA A 109 -13.78 6.95 11.17
C ALA A 109 -14.65 5.72 11.44
N THR A 110 -14.41 5.00 12.56
CA THR A 110 -15.24 3.86 12.99
C THR A 110 -16.70 4.26 13.18
N LYS A 111 -16.96 5.41 13.82
CA LYS A 111 -18.35 5.90 14.03
C LYS A 111 -19.06 6.27 12.72
N LEU A 112 -18.30 6.76 11.75
CA LEU A 112 -18.82 7.20 10.46
C LEU A 112 -18.85 6.09 9.41
N GLY A 113 -18.27 4.91 9.68
CA GLY A 113 -18.13 3.83 8.73
C GLY A 113 -17.20 4.20 7.58
N ILE A 114 -16.07 4.84 7.88
CA ILE A 114 -14.99 5.17 6.94
C ILE A 114 -13.81 4.25 7.23
N ASP A 115 -13.30 3.56 6.22
CA ASP A 115 -12.08 2.77 6.30
C ASP A 115 -10.85 3.68 6.33
N ILE A 116 -9.90 3.39 7.21
CA ILE A 116 -8.63 4.12 7.29
C ILE A 116 -7.48 3.21 6.86
N GLY A 117 -6.74 3.64 5.86
CA GLY A 117 -5.42 3.15 5.53
C GLY A 117 -4.34 4.12 6.01
N ILE A 118 -3.12 3.63 6.19
CA ILE A 118 -1.98 4.46 6.58
C ILE A 118 -0.81 4.07 5.69
N PHE A 119 -0.10 5.05 5.15
CA PHE A 119 1.19 4.81 4.53
C PHE A 119 2.19 4.36 5.59
N ASN A 120 2.89 3.29 5.30
CA ASN A 120 3.79 2.63 6.26
C ASN A 120 5.09 3.40 6.54
N CYS A 121 5.27 4.56 5.92
CA CYS A 121 6.38 5.47 6.22
C CYS A 121 5.94 6.92 6.06
N PRO A 122 6.42 7.81 6.90
CA PRO A 122 6.25 9.24 6.75
C PRO A 122 7.16 9.78 5.65
N GLY A 123 6.77 10.90 5.08
CA GLY A 123 7.36 11.40 3.86
C GLY A 123 6.87 10.59 2.65
N TRP A 124 7.52 10.72 1.52
CA TRP A 124 7.14 10.04 0.28
C TRP A 124 7.84 8.70 0.07
N SER A 125 8.70 8.26 0.99
CA SER A 125 9.43 7.01 0.91
C SER A 125 8.73 5.89 1.64
N GLN A 126 8.62 4.71 1.05
CA GLN A 126 8.05 3.54 1.71
C GLN A 126 9.06 2.71 2.51
N SER A 127 10.29 3.15 2.64
CA SER A 127 11.36 2.34 3.22
C SER A 127 12.30 3.13 4.12
N GLY A 128 11.94 4.30 4.57
CA GLY A 128 12.83 5.11 5.36
C GLY A 128 12.17 6.15 6.25
N GLY A 129 13.00 6.85 6.98
CA GLY A 129 12.67 7.95 7.87
C GLY A 129 13.87 8.25 8.76
N PRO A 130 13.95 9.39 9.42
CA PRO A 130 15.12 9.80 10.22
C PRO A 130 15.41 8.87 11.41
N TRP A 131 14.47 8.02 11.78
CA TRP A 131 14.63 7.00 12.83
C TRP A 131 15.13 5.63 12.31
N VAL A 132 15.30 5.47 10.99
CA VAL A 132 15.78 4.21 10.39
C VAL A 132 17.30 4.20 10.41
N GLU A 133 17.87 3.35 11.25
CA GLU A 133 19.30 3.13 11.27
C GLU A 133 19.80 2.37 10.02
N PRO A 134 21.05 2.56 9.58
CA PRO A 134 21.60 1.90 8.40
C PRO A 134 21.42 0.37 8.40
N GLN A 135 21.47 -0.26 9.58
CA GLN A 135 21.30 -1.71 9.73
C GLN A 135 19.85 -2.17 9.48
N GLN A 136 18.88 -1.26 9.63
CA GLN A 136 17.45 -1.49 9.45
C GLN A 136 16.99 -1.12 8.03
N SER A 137 17.82 -0.39 7.29
CA SER A 137 17.49 0.08 5.96
C SER A 137 17.38 -1.06 4.94
N MET A 138 16.70 -0.78 3.85
CA MET A 138 16.58 -1.72 2.73
C MET A 138 17.97 -2.05 2.16
N ARG A 139 18.20 -3.33 1.89
CA ARG A 139 19.45 -3.84 1.34
C ARG A 139 19.32 -4.09 -0.15
N TYR A 140 20.38 -3.88 -0.89
CA TYR A 140 20.49 -4.21 -2.30
C TYR A 140 21.76 -5.03 -2.54
N LEU A 141 21.80 -5.74 -3.66
CA LEU A 141 22.97 -6.48 -4.08
C LEU A 141 23.95 -5.50 -4.73
N ALA A 142 25.08 -5.27 -4.08
CA ALA A 142 26.17 -4.47 -4.64
C ALA A 142 27.22 -5.38 -5.29
N ASN A 143 27.88 -4.88 -6.33
CA ASN A 143 28.95 -5.59 -7.02
C ASN A 143 30.12 -4.66 -7.35
N THR A 144 31.28 -5.24 -7.51
CA THR A 144 32.44 -4.58 -8.12
C THR A 144 32.97 -5.44 -9.23
N SER A 145 33.76 -4.86 -10.12
CA SER A 145 34.46 -5.58 -11.17
C SER A 145 35.95 -5.28 -11.12
N THR A 146 36.76 -6.33 -11.21
CA THR A 146 38.21 -6.20 -11.32
C THR A 146 38.65 -6.74 -12.70
N ARG A 147 39.28 -5.90 -13.51
CA ARG A 147 39.78 -6.32 -14.80
C ARG A 147 41.18 -6.93 -14.63
N ILE A 148 41.36 -8.16 -15.10
CA ILE A 148 42.64 -8.87 -15.08
C ILE A 148 43.09 -9.08 -16.50
N THR A 149 44.36 -8.79 -16.77
CA THR A 149 44.99 -9.08 -18.06
C THR A 149 45.56 -10.51 -17.99
N GLY A 150 45.22 -11.35 -18.98
CA GLY A 150 45.62 -12.74 -19.01
C GLY A 150 47.14 -12.92 -19.27
N GLY A 151 47.60 -14.16 -19.09
CA GLY A 151 48.98 -14.57 -19.40
C GLY A 151 49.96 -14.61 -18.24
N GLN A 152 49.50 -14.29 -17.02
CA GLN A 152 50.30 -14.39 -15.79
C GLN A 152 49.46 -14.80 -14.58
N LEU A 153 50.14 -15.32 -13.57
CA LEU A 153 49.49 -15.56 -12.27
C LEU A 153 49.18 -14.21 -11.62
N VAL A 154 47.94 -13.99 -11.23
CA VAL A 154 47.49 -12.77 -10.55
C VAL A 154 46.99 -13.14 -9.16
N GLU A 155 47.59 -12.55 -8.15
CA GLU A 155 47.13 -12.60 -6.78
C GLU A 155 46.78 -11.16 -6.34
N THR A 156 45.50 -10.93 -6.03
CA THR A 156 45.01 -9.60 -5.65
C THR A 156 43.77 -9.70 -4.75
N ASP A 157 43.66 -8.77 -3.84
CA ASP A 157 42.45 -8.60 -3.06
C ASP A 157 41.33 -7.98 -3.92
N LEU A 158 40.14 -8.57 -3.87
CA LEU A 158 39.00 -8.00 -4.57
C LEU A 158 38.42 -6.82 -3.74
N PRO A 159 38.18 -5.66 -4.38
CA PRO A 159 37.63 -4.51 -3.69
C PRO A 159 36.22 -4.81 -3.20
N ARG A 160 35.89 -4.35 -1.99
CA ARG A 160 34.50 -4.41 -1.51
C ARG A 160 33.63 -3.45 -2.32
N PRO A 161 32.38 -3.84 -2.65
CA PRO A 161 31.40 -2.90 -3.18
C PRO A 161 31.17 -1.74 -2.20
N ALA A 162 31.03 -0.52 -2.73
CA ALA A 162 30.71 0.68 -1.96
C ALA A 162 29.21 0.71 -1.57
#